data_fe1f4bcd4073ae6b78eed72d7a173bae
#
_entry.id   fe1f4bcd4073ae6b78eed72d7a173bae
#
_cell.length_a   1.000
_cell.length_b   1.000
_cell.length_c   1.000
_cell.angle_alpha   90.00
_cell.angle_beta   90.00
_cell.angle_gamma   90.00
#
_symmetry.space_group_name_H-M   'P 1'
#
loop_
_entity.id
_entity.type
_entity.pdbx_description
1 polymer ?
#
loop_
_entity_poly.entity_id
_entity_poly.type
_entity_poly.pdbx_seq_one_letter_code
_entity_poly.pdbx_strand_id
1 'polypeptide(L)'
;MNKLKTVFVDRDGVINQERSDYVKSISELEIYPNVAKNIKLLKDAGFLVIVITNQSAVNRGIITHEIVSQIHDSIQDHLKKYGTFLDGFYYCPHTPNENCNCRKPKPGLLQQAILELNIDLNSSWMIGDRDSDIEAANSIGCKAIKINDNFSLDNAVEKILN
;
A
#
# COMPACT_ATOMS: atom_id res chain seq x y z
N MET A 1 -25.38 5.30 2.40
CA MET A 1 -24.27 5.50 1.44
C MET A 1 -23.74 4.15 0.98
N ASN A 2 -23.45 4.04 -0.29
CA ASN A 2 -22.83 2.82 -0.81
C ASN A 2 -21.39 2.69 -0.28
N LYS A 3 -21.03 1.48 0.11
CA LYS A 3 -19.66 1.17 0.50
C LYS A 3 -18.75 1.13 -0.73
N LEU A 4 -17.51 1.51 -0.55
CA LEU A 4 -16.52 1.66 -1.63
C LEU A 4 -15.61 0.43 -1.71
N LYS A 5 -15.50 -0.15 -2.91
CA LYS A 5 -14.54 -1.23 -3.16
C LYS A 5 -13.12 -0.66 -3.27
N THR A 6 -12.17 -1.37 -2.70
CA THR A 6 -10.80 -0.86 -2.52
C THR A 6 -9.77 -1.92 -2.87
N VAL A 7 -8.66 -1.50 -3.48
CA VAL A 7 -7.43 -2.27 -3.54
C VAL A 7 -6.41 -1.61 -2.61
N PHE A 8 -6.07 -2.32 -1.54
CA PHE A 8 -4.98 -1.94 -0.67
C PHE A 8 -3.67 -2.45 -1.26
N VAL A 9 -2.64 -1.64 -1.21
CA VAL A 9 -1.31 -1.99 -1.75
C VAL A 9 -0.24 -1.67 -0.73
N ASP A 10 0.77 -2.54 -0.60
CA ASP A 10 1.98 -2.18 0.12
C ASP A 10 2.79 -1.16 -0.69
N ARG A 11 3.67 -0.42 -0.04
CA ARG A 11 4.52 0.57 -0.71
C ARG A 11 5.82 -0.07 -1.21
N ASP A 12 6.72 -0.39 -0.29
CA ASP A 12 8.04 -0.96 -0.62
C ASP A 12 7.88 -2.40 -1.14
N GLY A 13 8.39 -2.65 -2.33
CA GLY A 13 8.26 -3.93 -3.02
C GLY A 13 7.01 -4.04 -3.94
N VAL A 14 6.09 -3.08 -3.92
CA VAL A 14 4.90 -3.02 -4.79
C VAL A 14 4.86 -1.73 -5.61
N ILE A 15 4.90 -0.58 -4.96
CA ILE A 15 4.89 0.75 -5.62
C ILE A 15 6.30 1.17 -5.99
N ASN A 16 7.23 1.05 -5.06
CA ASN A 16 8.63 1.40 -5.25
C ASN A 16 9.55 0.25 -4.86
N GLN A 17 10.74 0.29 -5.40
CA GLN A 17 11.77 -0.67 -5.08
C GLN A 17 12.10 -0.62 -3.59
N GLU A 18 12.15 -1.80 -2.96
CA GLU A 18 12.57 -1.94 -1.58
C GLU A 18 14.07 -1.71 -1.45
N ARG A 19 14.48 -1.05 -0.37
CA ARG A 19 15.89 -0.90 0.01
C ARG A 19 16.13 -1.58 1.35
N SER A 20 17.22 -2.32 1.46
CA SER A 20 17.62 -2.98 2.72
C SER A 20 17.92 -1.98 3.84
N ASP A 21 18.35 -0.75 3.47
CA ASP A 21 18.64 0.36 4.37
C ASP A 21 17.54 1.41 4.44
N TYR A 22 16.33 1.06 4.00
CA TYR A 22 15.13 1.90 3.88
C TYR A 22 15.25 3.00 2.81
N VAL A 23 14.11 3.47 2.33
CA VAL A 23 14.03 4.69 1.49
C VAL A 23 14.05 5.90 2.43
N LYS A 24 15.14 6.66 2.41
CA LYS A 24 15.42 7.73 3.37
C LYS A 24 15.18 9.14 2.82
N SER A 25 14.97 9.25 1.50
CA SER A 25 14.79 10.53 0.83
C SER A 25 14.08 10.33 -0.52
N ILE A 26 13.61 11.43 -1.10
CA ILE A 26 13.03 11.43 -2.45
C ILE A 26 14.07 10.93 -3.48
N SER A 27 15.34 11.26 -3.30
CA SER A 27 16.41 10.83 -4.24
C SER A 27 16.64 9.33 -4.23
N GLU A 28 16.25 8.63 -3.17
CA GLU A 28 16.36 7.17 -3.06
C GLU A 28 15.08 6.44 -3.51
N LEU A 29 14.00 7.18 -3.76
CA LEU A 29 12.73 6.62 -4.18
C LEU A 29 12.79 6.20 -5.65
N GLU A 30 12.60 4.91 -5.92
CA GLU A 30 12.54 4.35 -7.26
C GLU A 30 11.17 3.69 -7.47
N ILE A 31 10.26 4.40 -8.16
CA ILE A 31 8.92 3.90 -8.46
C ILE A 31 9.00 2.91 -9.63
N TYR A 32 8.37 1.74 -9.48
CA TYR A 32 8.35 0.76 -10.57
C TYR A 32 7.59 1.29 -11.80
N PRO A 33 8.07 1.01 -13.01
CA PRO A 33 7.54 1.63 -14.23
C PRO A 33 6.09 1.26 -14.56
N ASN A 34 5.59 0.13 -14.05
CA ASN A 34 4.22 -0.34 -14.33
C ASN A 34 3.18 0.17 -13.31
N VAL A 35 3.58 0.86 -12.26
CA VAL A 35 2.69 1.24 -11.15
C VAL A 35 1.59 2.20 -11.59
N ALA A 36 1.94 3.28 -12.28
CA ALA A 36 0.96 4.28 -12.69
C ALA A 36 -0.12 3.69 -13.60
N LYS A 37 0.26 2.85 -14.56
CA LYS A 37 -0.66 2.13 -15.43
C LYS A 37 -1.64 1.28 -14.65
N ASN A 38 -1.14 0.50 -13.70
CA ASN A 38 -1.95 -0.42 -12.90
C ASN A 38 -2.90 0.31 -11.95
N ILE A 39 -2.42 1.36 -11.29
CA ILE A 39 -3.29 2.20 -10.45
C ILE A 39 -4.40 2.82 -11.30
N LYS A 40 -4.07 3.35 -12.47
CA LYS A 40 -5.07 3.92 -13.37
C LYS A 40 -6.15 2.90 -13.77
N LEU A 41 -5.76 1.68 -14.12
CA LEU A 41 -6.72 0.61 -14.45
C LEU A 41 -7.69 0.32 -13.28
N LEU A 42 -7.17 0.25 -12.07
CA LEU A 42 -8.00 0.04 -10.88
C LEU A 42 -8.93 1.22 -10.61
N LYS A 43 -8.43 2.45 -10.74
CA LYS A 43 -9.23 3.67 -10.58
C LYS A 43 -10.35 3.76 -11.62
N ASP A 44 -10.04 3.48 -12.89
CA ASP A 44 -11.00 3.48 -13.98
C ASP A 44 -12.08 2.40 -13.79
N ALA A 45 -11.75 1.31 -13.12
CA ALA A 45 -12.70 0.26 -12.73
C ALA A 45 -13.51 0.59 -11.46
N GLY A 46 -13.31 1.77 -10.87
CA GLY A 46 -14.08 2.26 -9.73
C GLY A 46 -13.56 1.82 -8.36
N PHE A 47 -12.33 1.34 -8.27
CA PHE A 47 -11.69 1.05 -6.98
C PHE A 47 -11.06 2.30 -6.36
N LEU A 48 -11.13 2.42 -5.05
CA LEU A 48 -10.13 3.20 -4.32
C LEU A 48 -8.81 2.42 -4.33
N VAL A 49 -7.69 3.12 -4.35
CA VAL A 49 -6.36 2.51 -4.21
C VAL A 49 -5.65 3.18 -3.03
N ILE A 50 -5.33 2.40 -2.01
CA ILE A 50 -4.85 2.90 -0.72
C ILE A 50 -3.57 2.15 -0.33
N VAL A 51 -2.55 2.90 0.07
CA VAL A 51 -1.29 2.34 0.56
C VAL A 51 -1.40 1.96 2.03
N ILE A 52 -0.97 0.73 2.35
CA ILE A 52 -0.86 0.19 3.71
C ILE A 52 0.58 -0.28 3.90
N THR A 53 1.37 0.43 4.67
CA THR A 53 2.82 0.21 4.71
C THR A 53 3.42 0.27 6.13
N ASN A 54 4.33 -0.64 6.44
CA ASN A 54 5.18 -0.54 7.63
C ASN A 54 6.37 0.37 7.32
N GLN A 55 6.62 1.35 8.19
CA GLN A 55 7.71 2.33 8.05
C GLN A 55 8.49 2.46 9.37
N SER A 56 9.05 1.36 9.84
CA SER A 56 9.75 1.30 11.15
C SER A 56 11.02 2.18 11.20
N ALA A 57 11.51 2.64 10.07
CA ALA A 57 12.62 3.59 9.99
C ALA A 57 12.34 4.87 10.80
N VAL A 58 11.08 5.24 10.97
CA VAL A 58 10.68 6.41 11.78
C VAL A 58 11.05 6.18 13.24
N ASN A 59 10.54 5.15 13.88
CA ASN A 59 10.81 4.89 15.31
C ASN A 59 12.21 4.31 15.56
N ARG A 60 12.94 3.92 14.49
CA ARG A 60 14.37 3.62 14.57
C ARG A 60 15.24 4.88 14.56
N GLY A 61 14.66 6.06 14.35
CA GLY A 61 15.39 7.33 14.28
C GLY A 61 16.16 7.54 12.97
N ILE A 62 15.83 6.76 11.92
CA ILE A 62 16.50 6.84 10.62
C ILE A 62 15.88 7.93 9.75
N ILE A 63 14.55 8.07 9.78
CA ILE A 63 13.79 9.11 9.09
C ILE A 63 12.75 9.74 10.03
N THR A 64 12.20 10.85 9.60
CA THR A 64 11.12 11.54 10.32
C THR A 64 9.75 11.28 9.67
N HIS A 65 8.67 11.58 10.39
CA HIS A 65 7.32 11.59 9.81
C HIS A 65 7.21 12.55 8.62
N GLU A 66 7.92 13.68 8.68
CA GLU A 66 7.97 14.65 7.57
C GLU A 66 8.57 14.05 6.32
N ILE A 67 9.66 13.28 6.44
CA ILE A 67 10.28 12.58 5.32
C ILE A 67 9.32 11.54 4.72
N VAL A 68 8.59 10.80 5.54
CA VAL A 68 7.55 9.89 5.05
C VAL A 68 6.52 10.63 4.22
N SER A 69 6.02 11.77 4.71
CA SER A 69 5.08 12.62 3.95
C SER A 69 5.65 13.10 2.63
N GLN A 70 6.90 13.55 2.61
CA GLN A 70 7.56 14.02 1.38
C GLN A 70 7.71 12.91 0.35
N ILE A 71 8.04 11.68 0.79
CA ILE A 71 8.12 10.51 -0.08
C ILE A 71 6.73 10.19 -0.66
N HIS A 72 5.68 10.19 0.16
CA HIS A 72 4.31 9.94 -0.27
C HIS A 72 3.81 11.02 -1.24
N ASP A 73 4.10 12.29 -0.99
CA ASP A 73 3.79 13.39 -1.90
C ASP A 73 4.51 13.23 -3.25
N SER A 74 5.76 12.79 -3.23
CA SER A 74 6.54 12.51 -4.45
C SER A 74 5.92 11.36 -5.27
N ILE A 75 5.40 10.32 -4.62
CA ILE A 75 4.66 9.26 -5.30
C ILE A 75 3.39 9.83 -5.96
N GLN A 76 2.63 10.65 -5.25
CA GLN A 76 1.44 11.30 -5.81
C GLN A 76 1.76 12.20 -7.00
N ASP A 77 2.82 12.98 -6.91
CA ASP A 77 3.26 13.86 -8.00
C ASP A 77 3.67 13.06 -9.24
N HIS A 78 4.34 11.93 -9.04
CA HIS A 78 4.66 11.00 -10.12
C HIS A 78 3.40 10.48 -10.79
N LEU A 79 2.43 10.00 -10.02
CA LEU A 79 1.18 9.43 -10.54
C LEU A 79 0.32 10.46 -11.29
N LYS A 80 0.29 11.70 -10.83
CA LYS A 80 -0.43 12.79 -11.50
C LYS A 80 0.03 13.00 -12.94
N LYS A 81 1.31 12.80 -13.24
CA LYS A 81 1.86 12.91 -14.58
C LYS A 81 1.26 11.89 -15.55
N TYR A 82 0.72 10.79 -15.02
CA TYR A 82 0.07 9.72 -15.78
C TYR A 82 -1.45 9.73 -15.64
N GLY A 83 -2.02 10.81 -15.08
CA GLY A 83 -3.45 10.99 -14.95
C GLY A 83 -4.13 10.09 -13.92
N THR A 84 -3.42 9.71 -12.87
CA THR A 84 -3.96 8.88 -11.79
C THR A 84 -3.45 9.35 -10.41
N PHE A 85 -3.95 8.72 -9.34
CA PHE A 85 -3.59 9.07 -7.97
C PHE A 85 -3.95 7.95 -6.99
N LEU A 86 -3.37 8.01 -5.79
CA LEU A 86 -3.73 7.17 -4.65
C LEU A 86 -4.74 7.90 -3.77
N ASP A 87 -5.71 7.18 -3.23
CA ASP A 87 -6.78 7.75 -2.39
C ASP A 87 -6.34 7.95 -0.94
N GLY A 88 -5.25 7.33 -0.52
CA GLY A 88 -4.72 7.53 0.82
C GLY A 88 -3.46 6.72 1.08
N PHE A 89 -2.77 7.12 2.17
CA PHE A 89 -1.60 6.44 2.72
C PHE A 89 -1.81 6.22 4.20
N TYR A 90 -1.66 4.98 4.63
CA TYR A 90 -1.67 4.58 6.04
C TYR A 90 -0.35 3.89 6.35
N TYR A 91 0.37 4.35 7.35
CA TYR A 91 1.64 3.73 7.71
C TYR A 91 1.80 3.52 9.21
N CYS A 92 2.54 2.48 9.55
CA CYS A 92 2.93 2.18 10.92
C CYS A 92 4.39 2.58 11.14
N PRO A 93 4.69 3.49 12.07
CA PRO A 93 6.06 3.91 12.35
C PRO A 93 6.79 2.98 13.32
N HIS A 94 6.08 2.03 13.93
CA HIS A 94 6.59 1.23 15.05
C HIS A 94 7.56 0.13 14.61
N THR A 95 8.52 -0.15 15.47
CA THR A 95 9.35 -1.35 15.36
C THR A 95 8.57 -2.58 15.85
N PRO A 96 9.01 -3.81 15.50
CA PRO A 96 8.34 -5.03 15.97
C PRO A 96 8.21 -5.14 17.48
N ASN A 97 9.17 -4.59 18.22
CA ASN A 97 9.23 -4.70 19.69
C ASN A 97 8.24 -3.79 20.43
N GLU A 98 7.61 -2.85 19.74
CA GLU A 98 6.69 -1.89 20.35
C GLU A 98 5.27 -2.44 20.55
N ASN A 99 4.96 -3.62 20.03
CA ASN A 99 3.68 -4.32 20.21
C ASN A 99 2.44 -3.47 19.88
N CYS A 100 2.50 -2.67 18.80
CA CYS A 100 1.36 -1.90 18.33
C CYS A 100 0.31 -2.80 17.66
N ASN A 101 -0.86 -2.23 17.37
CA ASN A 101 -1.94 -2.91 16.62
C ASN A 101 -1.92 -2.62 15.11
N CYS A 102 -1.06 -1.71 14.65
CA CYS A 102 -1.05 -1.24 13.27
C CYS A 102 0.01 -1.89 12.37
N ARG A 103 1.09 -2.43 12.94
CA ARG A 103 2.15 -3.07 12.15
C ARG A 103 1.68 -4.39 11.58
N LYS A 104 1.69 -4.53 10.24
CA LYS A 104 1.45 -5.82 9.56
C LYS A 104 2.44 -6.88 10.08
N PRO A 105 2.00 -8.09 10.44
CA PRO A 105 0.75 -8.75 10.04
C PRO A 105 -0.51 -8.37 10.83
N LYS A 106 -0.46 -7.44 11.76
CA LYS A 106 -1.68 -6.96 12.43
C LYS A 106 -2.49 -6.07 11.50
N PRO A 107 -3.83 -6.11 11.57
CA PRO A 107 -4.68 -5.46 10.59
C PRO A 107 -5.06 -4.01 10.93
N GLY A 108 -4.45 -3.38 11.93
CA GLY A 108 -4.89 -2.08 12.44
C GLY A 108 -4.98 -0.97 11.39
N LEU A 109 -4.02 -0.90 10.46
CA LEU A 109 -4.07 0.09 9.37
C LEU A 109 -5.22 -0.16 8.41
N LEU A 110 -5.47 -1.43 8.05
CA LEU A 110 -6.60 -1.82 7.20
C LEU A 110 -7.93 -1.47 7.87
N GLN A 111 -8.07 -1.80 9.15
CA GLN A 111 -9.27 -1.49 9.93
C GLN A 111 -9.53 0.01 10.02
N GLN A 112 -8.48 0.80 10.21
CA GLN A 112 -8.57 2.27 10.22
C GLN A 112 -9.11 2.80 8.88
N ALA A 113 -8.52 2.38 7.76
CA ALA A 113 -8.96 2.81 6.43
C ALA A 113 -10.40 2.40 6.14
N ILE A 114 -10.79 1.17 6.52
CA ILE A 114 -12.15 0.66 6.34
C ILE A 114 -13.19 1.53 7.07
N LEU A 115 -12.89 1.92 8.30
CA LEU A 115 -13.78 2.77 9.10
C LEU A 115 -13.84 4.20 8.56
N GLU A 116 -12.71 4.80 8.24
CA GLU A 116 -12.63 6.19 7.80
C GLU A 116 -13.27 6.43 6.43
N LEU A 117 -13.16 5.46 5.53
CA LEU A 117 -13.56 5.60 4.12
C LEU A 117 -14.80 4.76 3.75
N ASN A 118 -15.48 4.14 4.72
CA ASN A 118 -16.65 3.32 4.49
C ASN A 118 -16.43 2.25 3.40
N ILE A 119 -15.42 1.43 3.57
CA ILE A 119 -14.99 0.44 2.58
C ILE A 119 -15.81 -0.84 2.67
N ASP A 120 -16.17 -1.40 1.50
CA ASP A 120 -16.75 -2.74 1.37
C ASP A 120 -15.63 -3.79 1.32
N LEU A 121 -15.42 -4.45 2.44
CA LEU A 121 -14.36 -5.44 2.57
C LEU A 121 -14.56 -6.64 1.62
N ASN A 122 -15.82 -7.05 1.39
CA ASN A 122 -16.12 -8.21 0.55
C ASN A 122 -15.74 -8.01 -0.93
N SER A 123 -15.75 -6.76 -1.37
CA SER A 123 -15.40 -6.36 -2.73
C SER A 123 -13.96 -5.82 -2.84
N SER A 124 -13.18 -5.95 -1.77
CA SER A 124 -11.84 -5.36 -1.67
C SER A 124 -10.73 -6.40 -1.67
N TRP A 125 -9.51 -5.95 -1.97
CA TRP A 125 -8.33 -6.77 -2.11
C TRP A 125 -7.12 -6.11 -1.45
N MET A 126 -6.17 -6.94 -1.00
CA MET A 126 -4.83 -6.50 -0.61
C MET A 126 -3.80 -7.08 -1.58
N ILE A 127 -2.92 -6.25 -2.10
CA ILE A 127 -1.75 -6.67 -2.88
C ILE A 127 -0.49 -6.36 -2.07
N GLY A 128 0.33 -7.36 -1.84
CA GLY A 128 1.60 -7.22 -1.14
C GLY A 128 2.65 -8.21 -1.64
N ASP A 129 3.90 -7.98 -1.28
CA ASP A 129 5.02 -8.85 -1.63
C ASP A 129 5.49 -9.74 -0.47
N ARG A 130 4.93 -9.54 0.73
CA ARG A 130 5.30 -10.26 1.96
C ARG A 130 4.13 -11.04 2.55
N ASP A 131 4.46 -12.11 3.28
CA ASP A 131 3.46 -12.88 4.02
C ASP A 131 2.71 -12.03 5.04
N SER A 132 3.37 -11.04 5.66
CA SER A 132 2.73 -10.13 6.60
C SER A 132 1.59 -9.30 5.99
N ASP A 133 1.67 -8.96 4.70
CA ASP A 133 0.60 -8.29 3.97
C ASP A 133 -0.62 -9.19 3.85
N ILE A 134 -0.38 -10.44 3.47
CA ILE A 134 -1.42 -11.44 3.25
C ILE A 134 -2.09 -11.83 4.57
N GLU A 135 -1.30 -12.05 5.61
CA GLU A 135 -1.82 -12.37 6.95
C GLU A 135 -2.69 -11.26 7.51
N ALA A 136 -2.26 -10.00 7.38
CA ALA A 136 -3.06 -8.86 7.84
C ALA A 136 -4.43 -8.81 7.14
N ALA A 137 -4.46 -8.97 5.83
CA ALA A 137 -5.69 -8.98 5.05
C ALA A 137 -6.59 -10.17 5.40
N ASN A 138 -6.03 -11.37 5.43
CA ASN A 138 -6.79 -12.59 5.73
C ASN A 138 -7.40 -12.57 7.13
N SER A 139 -6.72 -11.95 8.11
CA SER A 139 -7.20 -11.87 9.50
C SER A 139 -8.54 -11.15 9.65
N ILE A 140 -8.89 -10.29 8.70
CA ILE A 140 -10.15 -9.55 8.68
C ILE A 140 -11.09 -9.97 7.54
N GLY A 141 -10.76 -11.05 6.83
CA GLY A 141 -11.58 -11.56 5.73
C GLY A 141 -11.42 -10.78 4.41
N CYS A 142 -10.38 -10.00 4.25
CA CYS A 142 -10.03 -9.33 2.99
C CYS A 142 -9.31 -10.32 2.06
N LYS A 143 -9.71 -10.35 0.79
CA LYS A 143 -8.99 -11.12 -0.23
C LYS A 143 -7.58 -10.56 -0.38
N ALA A 144 -6.61 -11.43 -0.64
CA ALA A 144 -5.22 -11.01 -0.77
C ALA A 144 -4.52 -11.70 -1.93
N ILE A 145 -3.61 -10.98 -2.56
CA ILE A 145 -2.75 -11.49 -3.63
C ILE A 145 -1.31 -11.16 -3.28
N LYS A 146 -0.47 -12.20 -3.22
CA LYS A 146 0.97 -12.03 -3.06
C LYS A 146 1.62 -11.91 -4.43
N ILE A 147 2.36 -10.84 -4.65
CA ILE A 147 3.18 -10.66 -5.86
C ILE A 147 4.62 -11.09 -5.60
N ASN A 148 5.29 -11.52 -6.66
CA ASN A 148 6.69 -11.93 -6.68
C ASN A 148 7.21 -11.88 -8.13
N ASP A 149 8.42 -12.39 -8.37
CA ASP A 149 9.04 -12.38 -9.71
C ASP A 149 8.24 -13.15 -10.76
N ASN A 150 7.44 -14.14 -10.34
CA ASN A 150 6.63 -14.99 -11.24
C ASN A 150 5.18 -14.52 -11.34
N PHE A 151 4.72 -13.67 -10.46
CA PHE A 151 3.37 -13.13 -10.44
C PHE A 151 3.42 -11.63 -10.09
N SER A 152 3.42 -10.81 -11.13
CA SER A 152 3.65 -9.38 -11.05
C SER A 152 2.42 -8.58 -10.58
N LEU A 153 2.61 -7.27 -10.36
CA LEU A 153 1.51 -6.34 -10.13
C LEU A 153 0.52 -6.35 -11.31
N ASP A 154 1.01 -6.44 -12.55
CA ASP A 154 0.14 -6.54 -13.73
C ASP A 154 -0.77 -7.78 -13.64
N ASN A 155 -0.22 -8.92 -13.26
CA ASN A 155 -1.00 -10.15 -13.07
C ASN A 155 -2.04 -10.02 -11.95
N ALA A 156 -1.68 -9.39 -10.85
CA ALA A 156 -2.59 -9.17 -9.72
C ALA A 156 -3.77 -8.28 -10.13
N VAL A 157 -3.49 -7.18 -10.82
CA VAL A 157 -4.52 -6.24 -11.29
C VAL A 157 -5.43 -6.91 -12.33
N GLU A 158 -4.88 -7.65 -13.27
CA GLU A 158 -5.66 -8.44 -14.23
C GLU A 158 -6.61 -9.41 -13.52
N LYS A 159 -6.13 -10.12 -12.51
CA LYS A 159 -6.96 -11.05 -11.72
C LYS A 159 -8.10 -10.33 -10.99
N ILE A 160 -7.87 -9.14 -10.45
CA ILE A 160 -8.89 -8.35 -9.76
C ILE A 160 -9.97 -7.86 -10.72
N LEU A 161 -9.57 -7.47 -11.93
CA LEU A 161 -10.47 -6.89 -12.94
C LEU A 161 -11.26 -7.95 -13.72
N ASN A 162 -10.85 -9.19 -13.72
CA ASN A 162 -11.55 -10.30 -14.33
C ASN A 162 -12.45 -11.00 -13.30
#